data_bf32bcc70ede710ac3669b3105ecc8b3
#
_entry.id   bf32bcc70ede710ac3669b3105ecc8b3
#
_cell.length_a   1.000
_cell.length_b   1.000
_cell.length_c   1.000
_cell.angle_alpha   90.00
_cell.angle_beta   90.00
_cell.angle_gamma   90.00
#
_symmetry.space_group_name_H-M   'P 1'
#
loop_
_entity.id
_entity.type
_entity.pdbx_description
1 polymer ?
#
loop_
_entity_poly.entity_id
_entity_poly.type
_entity_poly.pdbx_seq_one_letter_code
_entity_poly.pdbx_strand_id
1 'polypeptide(L)'
;TVFIDTAVLILVVYIGFGIFGFIQIYPKKSEATLSHNLSQLYPFPAAKVDATLVWSYQFLARLNFLNTFSRQAPSDASSRPPTDSELRKRVLEGLIEDRIIYLEAQRRRIGVTAEELKIAFDKQGDPNEIKQKVGKLYNMTLVEYQQILAEQILKEKVKNSVLVRWHLRHILTLDLASANEAKKQVAGGKDFAEVAKTFSQDAKTANTGGDIGFWRKGELAAQIAPGLEEEVAKLTVNQISNPIQTQFGYQVVQLLEKSDGADQSYEDWYKEALTKHKVKRYIGI
;
A
#
# COMPACT_ATOMS: atom_id res chain seq x y z
N THR A 1 -17.70 -54.14 -3.50
CA THR A 1 -17.70 -53.80 -2.04
C THR A 1 -16.41 -53.11 -1.65
N VAL A 2 -15.22 -53.71 -1.85
CA VAL A 2 -13.91 -53.13 -1.40
C VAL A 2 -13.65 -51.69 -1.90
N PHE A 3 -13.99 -51.36 -3.15
CA PHE A 3 -13.80 -49.99 -3.69
C PHE A 3 -14.76 -48.99 -3.06
N ILE A 4 -15.99 -49.39 -2.70
CA ILE A 4 -16.96 -48.51 -2.04
C ILE A 4 -16.51 -48.25 -0.61
N ASP A 5 -16.01 -49.28 0.09
CA ASP A 5 -15.52 -49.14 1.47
C ASP A 5 -14.29 -48.25 1.55
N THR A 6 -13.38 -48.36 0.58
CA THR A 6 -12.19 -47.45 0.49
C THR A 6 -12.59 -46.02 0.21
N ALA A 7 -13.53 -45.77 -0.72
CA ALA A 7 -14.01 -44.44 -1.03
C ALA A 7 -14.72 -43.78 0.16
N VAL A 8 -15.55 -44.57 0.90
CA VAL A 8 -16.20 -44.09 2.13
C VAL A 8 -15.19 -43.76 3.21
N LEU A 9 -14.15 -44.59 3.39
CA LEU A 9 -13.08 -44.30 4.36
C LEU A 9 -12.34 -43.02 4.02
N ILE A 10 -11.96 -42.80 2.75
CA ILE A 10 -11.28 -41.56 2.29
C ILE A 10 -12.19 -40.35 2.58
N LEU A 11 -13.50 -40.46 2.29
CA LEU A 11 -14.44 -39.37 2.54
C LEU A 11 -14.55 -39.03 4.04
N VAL A 12 -14.63 -40.05 4.90
CA VAL A 12 -14.69 -39.86 6.36
C VAL A 12 -13.44 -39.20 6.88
N VAL A 13 -12.25 -39.61 6.41
CA VAL A 13 -10.96 -38.99 6.76
C VAL A 13 -10.92 -37.56 6.27
N TYR A 14 -11.34 -37.30 5.04
CA TYR A 14 -11.40 -35.93 4.49
C TYR A 14 -12.32 -35.04 5.33
N ILE A 15 -13.52 -35.46 5.65
CA ILE A 15 -14.45 -34.71 6.51
C ILE A 15 -13.85 -34.49 7.91
N GLY A 16 -13.23 -35.52 8.49
CA GLY A 16 -12.59 -35.44 9.81
C GLY A 16 -11.48 -34.34 9.84
N PHE A 17 -10.60 -34.32 8.84
CA PHE A 17 -9.60 -33.28 8.71
C PHE A 17 -10.20 -31.88 8.46
N GLY A 18 -11.31 -31.80 7.72
CA GLY A 18 -12.04 -30.53 7.52
C GLY A 18 -12.62 -29.99 8.82
N ILE A 19 -13.26 -30.83 9.63
CA ILE A 19 -13.79 -30.45 10.95
C ILE A 19 -12.66 -30.06 11.89
N PHE A 20 -11.57 -30.82 11.91
CA PHE A 20 -10.39 -30.50 12.72
C PHE A 20 -9.79 -29.13 12.31
N GLY A 21 -9.60 -28.90 11.01
CA GLY A 21 -9.11 -27.62 10.48
C GLY A 21 -10.03 -26.46 10.86
N PHE A 22 -11.35 -26.63 10.76
CA PHE A 22 -12.33 -25.64 11.18
C PHE A 22 -12.14 -25.26 12.66
N ILE A 23 -12.02 -26.26 13.55
CA ILE A 23 -11.83 -26.05 14.99
C ILE A 23 -10.50 -25.32 15.26
N GLN A 24 -9.42 -25.65 14.53
CA GLN A 24 -8.13 -25.00 14.72
C GLN A 24 -8.18 -23.53 14.28
N ILE A 25 -8.77 -23.24 13.13
CA ILE A 25 -8.74 -21.92 12.49
C ILE A 25 -9.68 -20.94 13.20
N TYR A 26 -10.93 -21.32 13.46
CA TYR A 26 -11.93 -20.38 14.00
C TYR A 26 -11.93 -20.30 15.54
N PRO A 27 -12.28 -21.36 16.30
CA PRO A 27 -12.33 -21.24 17.75
C PRO A 27 -10.95 -21.10 18.41
N LYS A 28 -9.97 -21.90 17.95
CA LYS A 28 -8.65 -21.94 18.57
C LYS A 28 -7.69 -20.86 18.04
N LYS A 29 -8.02 -20.20 16.91
CA LYS A 29 -7.18 -19.19 16.26
C LYS A 29 -5.74 -19.66 16.03
N SER A 30 -5.53 -20.96 15.76
CA SER A 30 -4.22 -21.58 15.64
C SER A 30 -3.46 -21.11 14.40
N GLU A 31 -2.20 -20.74 14.58
CA GLU A 31 -1.25 -20.35 13.53
C GLU A 31 -0.24 -21.45 13.20
N ALA A 32 -0.43 -22.66 13.78
CA ALA A 32 0.46 -23.78 13.54
C ALA A 32 0.54 -24.16 12.06
N THR A 33 1.68 -24.68 11.62
CA THR A 33 1.91 -25.13 10.23
C THR A 33 0.81 -26.07 9.74
N LEU A 34 0.28 -26.93 10.61
CA LEU A 34 -0.84 -27.82 10.28
C LEU A 34 -2.11 -27.04 9.92
N SER A 35 -2.43 -25.96 10.67
CA SER A 35 -3.59 -25.11 10.38
C SER A 35 -3.44 -24.41 9.03
N HIS A 36 -2.22 -23.94 8.73
CA HIS A 36 -1.89 -23.34 7.44
C HIS A 36 -2.08 -24.36 6.30
N ASN A 37 -1.51 -25.57 6.41
CA ASN A 37 -1.62 -26.60 5.39
C ASN A 37 -3.09 -27.05 5.19
N LEU A 38 -3.85 -27.20 6.27
CA LEU A 38 -5.27 -27.50 6.18
C LEU A 38 -6.08 -26.37 5.52
N SER A 39 -5.71 -25.11 5.75
CA SER A 39 -6.37 -23.97 5.12
C SER A 39 -6.13 -23.85 3.62
N GLN A 40 -5.05 -24.46 3.09
CA GLN A 40 -4.82 -24.59 1.66
C GLN A 40 -5.64 -25.71 1.03
N LEU A 41 -5.88 -26.79 1.78
CA LEU A 41 -6.61 -27.95 1.31
C LEU A 41 -8.14 -27.78 1.40
N TYR A 42 -8.61 -27.00 2.38
CA TYR A 42 -10.04 -26.76 2.62
C TYR A 42 -10.38 -25.29 2.42
N PRO A 43 -11.47 -24.95 1.72
CA PRO A 43 -11.86 -23.59 1.40
C PRO A 43 -12.51 -22.88 2.61
N PHE A 44 -11.73 -22.63 3.64
CA PHE A 44 -12.16 -21.85 4.81
C PHE A 44 -12.13 -20.35 4.52
N PRO A 45 -13.25 -19.61 4.59
CA PRO A 45 -13.25 -18.17 4.38
C PRO A 45 -12.75 -17.41 5.62
N ALA A 46 -11.86 -16.42 5.44
CA ALA A 46 -11.49 -15.45 6.47
C ALA A 46 -12.49 -14.30 6.53
N ALA A 47 -12.87 -13.79 5.35
CA ALA A 47 -13.89 -12.77 5.18
C ALA A 47 -14.62 -12.94 3.85
N LYS A 48 -15.70 -12.20 3.68
CA LYS A 48 -16.43 -12.06 2.42
C LYS A 48 -16.69 -10.58 2.16
N VAL A 49 -16.42 -10.15 0.94
CA VAL A 49 -16.74 -8.81 0.44
C VAL A 49 -17.68 -9.00 -0.76
N ASP A 50 -18.93 -8.61 -0.64
CA ASP A 50 -20.01 -8.89 -1.58
C ASP A 50 -20.10 -10.39 -1.93
N ALA A 51 -19.83 -10.77 -3.18
CA ALA A 51 -19.82 -12.15 -3.65
C ALA A 51 -18.42 -12.81 -3.55
N THR A 52 -17.35 -12.05 -3.25
CA THR A 52 -15.98 -12.54 -3.29
C THR A 52 -15.49 -12.95 -1.89
N LEU A 53 -14.68 -14.01 -1.83
CA LEU A 53 -14.14 -14.52 -0.59
C LEU A 53 -12.67 -14.13 -0.42
N VAL A 54 -12.31 -13.87 0.83
CA VAL A 54 -10.93 -13.82 1.32
C VAL A 54 -10.71 -15.14 2.07
N TRP A 55 -9.69 -15.89 1.67
CA TRP A 55 -9.46 -17.21 2.20
C TRP A 55 -8.57 -17.21 3.44
N SER A 56 -8.79 -18.16 4.34
CA SER A 56 -8.02 -18.27 5.59
C SER A 56 -6.54 -18.56 5.35
N TYR A 57 -6.16 -19.25 4.26
CA TYR A 57 -4.76 -19.45 3.94
C TYR A 57 -4.03 -18.14 3.64
N GLN A 58 -4.69 -17.18 2.97
CA GLN A 58 -4.14 -15.84 2.72
C GLN A 58 -3.94 -15.08 4.03
N PHE A 59 -4.92 -15.19 4.94
CA PHE A 59 -4.85 -14.60 6.26
C PHE A 59 -3.68 -15.16 7.07
N LEU A 60 -3.55 -16.49 7.14
CA LEU A 60 -2.47 -17.14 7.90
C LEU A 60 -1.09 -16.85 7.30
N ALA A 61 -0.96 -16.85 5.98
CA ALA A 61 0.29 -16.50 5.30
C ALA A 61 0.72 -15.06 5.61
N ARG A 62 -0.21 -14.11 5.49
CA ARG A 62 0.07 -12.69 5.76
C ARG A 62 0.36 -12.44 7.25
N LEU A 63 -0.33 -13.16 8.15
CA LEU A 63 -0.11 -13.07 9.59
C LEU A 63 1.27 -13.61 9.97
N ASN A 64 1.66 -14.77 9.42
CA ASN A 64 3.00 -15.34 9.63
C ASN A 64 4.11 -14.39 9.15
N PHE A 65 3.91 -13.77 7.97
CA PHE A 65 4.84 -12.76 7.48
C PHE A 65 5.00 -11.58 8.46
N LEU A 66 3.88 -10.97 8.92
CA LEU A 66 3.94 -9.84 9.83
C LEU A 66 4.51 -10.21 11.20
N ASN A 67 4.18 -11.39 11.72
CA ASN A 67 4.78 -11.89 12.97
C ASN A 67 6.30 -12.06 12.84
N THR A 68 6.77 -12.61 11.73
CA THR A 68 8.21 -12.79 11.49
C THR A 68 8.90 -11.45 11.32
N PHE A 69 8.32 -10.56 10.55
CA PHE A 69 8.83 -9.19 10.33
C PHE A 69 8.90 -8.38 11.63
N SER A 70 7.85 -8.39 12.44
CA SER A 70 7.81 -7.64 13.71
C SER A 70 8.83 -8.11 14.74
N ARG A 71 9.19 -9.41 14.72
CA ARG A 71 10.23 -9.98 15.59
C ARG A 71 11.65 -9.62 15.15
N GLN A 72 11.85 -9.33 13.86
CA GLN A 72 13.16 -9.01 13.27
C GLN A 72 13.40 -7.51 13.11
N ALA A 73 12.33 -6.71 13.11
CA ALA A 73 12.45 -5.27 13.06
C ALA A 73 13.19 -4.76 14.30
N PRO A 74 14.15 -3.81 14.16
CA PRO A 74 14.77 -3.16 15.29
C PRO A 74 13.65 -2.55 16.15
N SER A 75 13.62 -2.92 17.43
CA SER A 75 12.70 -2.31 18.38
C SER A 75 13.12 -0.86 18.56
N ASP A 76 12.40 0.05 17.93
CA ASP A 76 12.50 1.45 18.27
C ASP A 76 12.01 1.59 19.73
N ALA A 77 12.88 2.04 20.63
CA ALA A 77 12.66 2.02 22.09
C ALA A 77 11.41 2.85 22.51
N SER A 78 10.78 3.54 21.56
CA SER A 78 9.59 4.38 21.77
C SER A 78 8.26 3.72 21.39
N SER A 79 8.25 2.57 20.70
CA SER A 79 7.02 1.94 20.23
C SER A 79 6.80 0.55 20.84
N ARG A 80 5.65 0.37 21.52
CA ARG A 80 5.22 -0.94 22.02
C ARG A 80 5.01 -1.89 20.83
N PRO A 81 5.53 -3.14 20.89
CA PRO A 81 5.22 -4.15 19.87
C PRO A 81 3.69 -4.36 19.78
N PRO A 82 3.15 -4.54 18.58
CA PRO A 82 1.73 -4.82 18.42
C PRO A 82 1.35 -6.14 19.08
N THR A 83 0.18 -6.20 19.71
CA THR A 83 -0.38 -7.43 20.24
C THR A 83 -0.82 -8.38 19.11
N ASP A 84 -0.97 -9.66 19.42
CA ASP A 84 -1.50 -10.65 18.47
C ASP A 84 -2.85 -10.23 17.89
N SER A 85 -3.78 -9.75 18.72
CA SER A 85 -5.08 -9.24 18.29
C SER A 85 -4.95 -8.03 17.33
N GLU A 86 -4.04 -7.10 17.59
CA GLU A 86 -3.77 -5.95 16.71
C GLU A 86 -3.20 -6.39 15.37
N LEU A 87 -2.28 -7.38 15.36
CA LEU A 87 -1.74 -7.95 14.13
C LEU A 87 -2.81 -8.68 13.32
N ARG A 88 -3.60 -9.52 13.97
CA ARG A 88 -4.72 -10.25 13.33
C ARG A 88 -5.73 -9.28 12.71
N LYS A 89 -6.10 -8.24 13.44
CA LYS A 89 -6.99 -7.18 12.94
C LYS A 89 -6.39 -6.49 11.72
N ARG A 90 -5.13 -6.08 11.80
CA ARG A 90 -4.42 -5.41 10.69
C ARG A 90 -4.38 -6.28 9.43
N VAL A 91 -4.09 -7.57 9.59
CA VAL A 91 -4.08 -8.52 8.46
C VAL A 91 -5.45 -8.66 7.85
N LEU A 92 -6.49 -8.89 8.66
CA LEU A 92 -7.84 -9.10 8.15
C LEU A 92 -8.39 -7.87 7.43
N GLU A 93 -8.23 -6.68 8.03
CA GLU A 93 -8.68 -5.42 7.40
C GLU A 93 -7.87 -5.11 6.14
N GLY A 94 -6.55 -5.39 6.12
CA GLY A 94 -5.73 -5.25 4.91
C GLY A 94 -6.18 -6.16 3.77
N LEU A 95 -6.54 -7.41 4.05
CA LEU A 95 -7.06 -8.33 3.03
C LEU A 95 -8.46 -7.94 2.54
N ILE A 96 -9.28 -7.36 3.40
CA ILE A 96 -10.58 -6.76 3.01
C ILE A 96 -10.34 -5.56 2.09
N GLU A 97 -9.40 -4.69 2.44
CA GLU A 97 -8.98 -3.56 1.61
C GLU A 97 -8.51 -4.01 0.23
N ASP A 98 -7.60 -5.00 0.18
CA ASP A 98 -7.09 -5.57 -1.07
C ASP A 98 -8.25 -6.13 -1.94
N ARG A 99 -9.28 -6.70 -1.30
CA ARG A 99 -10.47 -7.20 -2.00
C ARG A 99 -11.35 -6.07 -2.56
N ILE A 100 -11.51 -4.98 -1.84
CA ILE A 100 -12.23 -3.79 -2.31
C ILE A 100 -11.46 -3.14 -3.48
N ILE A 101 -10.14 -3.03 -3.37
CA ILE A 101 -9.27 -2.57 -4.46
C ILE A 101 -9.41 -3.45 -5.69
N TYR A 102 -9.43 -4.77 -5.52
CA TYR A 102 -9.64 -5.71 -6.62
C TYR A 102 -11.00 -5.50 -7.31
N LEU A 103 -12.08 -5.33 -6.56
CA LEU A 103 -13.42 -5.07 -7.11
C LEU A 103 -13.48 -3.74 -7.86
N GLU A 104 -12.87 -2.70 -7.33
CA GLU A 104 -12.77 -1.40 -7.99
C GLU A 104 -11.91 -1.48 -9.26
N ALA A 105 -10.81 -2.22 -9.24
CA ALA A 105 -9.97 -2.47 -10.40
C ALA A 105 -10.75 -3.19 -11.52
N GLN A 106 -11.53 -4.23 -11.18
CA GLN A 106 -12.39 -4.93 -12.11
C GLN A 106 -13.42 -3.98 -12.76
N ARG A 107 -14.08 -3.14 -11.95
CA ARG A 107 -15.05 -2.16 -12.42
C ARG A 107 -14.45 -1.16 -13.42
N ARG A 108 -13.19 -0.79 -13.20
CA ARG A 108 -12.45 0.18 -14.03
C ARG A 108 -11.63 -0.48 -15.15
N ARG A 109 -11.62 -1.81 -15.23
CA ARG A 109 -10.79 -2.57 -16.17
C ARG A 109 -9.29 -2.28 -15.99
N ILE A 110 -8.86 -2.10 -14.74
CA ILE A 110 -7.47 -1.93 -14.35
C ILE A 110 -6.89 -3.30 -14.02
N GLY A 111 -5.76 -3.65 -14.61
CA GLY A 111 -5.01 -4.86 -14.31
C GLY A 111 -3.52 -4.58 -14.15
N VAL A 112 -2.80 -5.58 -13.70
CA VAL A 112 -1.33 -5.59 -13.64
C VAL A 112 -0.84 -6.50 -14.75
N THR A 113 0.01 -5.98 -15.63
CA THR A 113 0.61 -6.76 -16.70
C THR A 113 1.83 -7.54 -16.20
N ALA A 114 2.20 -8.61 -16.91
CA ALA A 114 3.41 -9.37 -16.60
C ALA A 114 4.67 -8.49 -16.68
N GLU A 115 4.69 -7.53 -17.61
CA GLU A 115 5.81 -6.58 -17.76
C GLU A 115 5.91 -5.63 -16.57
N GLU A 116 4.80 -5.05 -16.10
CA GLU A 116 4.79 -4.19 -14.91
C GLU A 116 5.29 -4.94 -13.67
N LEU A 117 4.83 -6.18 -13.49
CA LEU A 117 5.28 -7.03 -12.39
C LEU A 117 6.78 -7.35 -12.50
N LYS A 118 7.25 -7.67 -13.71
CA LYS A 118 8.66 -7.94 -13.96
C LYS A 118 9.52 -6.73 -13.64
N ILE A 119 9.18 -5.54 -14.15
CA ILE A 119 9.91 -4.29 -13.88
C ILE A 119 9.95 -4.01 -12.38
N ALA A 120 8.82 -4.17 -11.68
CA ALA A 120 8.76 -3.95 -10.25
C ALA A 120 9.59 -4.97 -9.46
N PHE A 121 9.62 -6.22 -9.90
CA PHE A 121 10.42 -7.28 -9.30
C PHE A 121 11.92 -7.05 -9.52
N ASP A 122 12.35 -6.73 -10.75
CA ASP A 122 13.75 -6.47 -11.10
C ASP A 122 14.34 -5.29 -10.31
N LYS A 123 13.53 -4.30 -9.97
CA LYS A 123 13.92 -3.18 -9.10
C LYS A 123 14.24 -3.59 -7.66
N GLN A 124 13.81 -4.75 -7.20
CA GLN A 124 14.07 -5.24 -5.83
C GLN A 124 15.48 -5.89 -5.69
N GLY A 125 16.13 -6.22 -6.79
CA GLY A 125 17.46 -6.82 -6.83
C GLY A 125 17.51 -8.18 -7.51
N ASP A 126 18.58 -8.95 -7.23
CA ASP A 126 18.77 -10.28 -7.82
C ASP A 126 17.68 -11.26 -7.39
N PRO A 127 17.03 -11.98 -8.33
CA PRO A 127 15.97 -12.94 -8.03
C PRO A 127 16.35 -14.05 -7.04
N ASN A 128 17.60 -14.52 -7.07
CA ASN A 128 18.05 -15.57 -6.15
C ASN A 128 18.25 -15.03 -4.73
N GLU A 129 18.77 -13.81 -4.61
CA GLU A 129 18.87 -13.13 -3.32
C GLU A 129 17.49 -12.86 -2.74
N ILE A 130 16.54 -12.38 -3.55
CA ILE A 130 15.15 -12.15 -3.14
C ILE A 130 14.55 -13.46 -2.65
N LYS A 131 14.66 -14.56 -3.42
CA LYS A 131 14.14 -15.88 -3.05
C LYS A 131 14.72 -16.36 -1.70
N GLN A 132 16.01 -16.17 -1.48
CA GLN A 132 16.65 -16.55 -0.22
C GLN A 132 16.15 -15.66 0.94
N LYS A 133 16.09 -14.36 0.72
CA LYS A 133 15.61 -13.39 1.75
C LYS A 133 14.16 -13.67 2.13
N VAL A 134 13.24 -13.79 1.16
CA VAL A 134 11.82 -14.00 1.46
C VAL A 134 11.58 -15.37 2.12
N GLY A 135 12.32 -16.42 1.72
CA GLY A 135 12.24 -17.72 2.36
C GLY A 135 12.78 -17.73 3.78
N LYS A 136 13.99 -17.19 3.99
CA LYS A 136 14.67 -17.23 5.31
C LYS A 136 14.06 -16.25 6.31
N LEU A 137 13.77 -15.02 5.85
CA LEU A 137 13.34 -13.94 6.75
C LEU A 137 11.82 -13.95 6.97
N TYR A 138 11.03 -14.38 6.00
CA TYR A 138 9.59 -14.22 6.04
C TYR A 138 8.81 -15.54 5.90
N ASN A 139 9.52 -16.66 5.77
CA ASN A 139 8.93 -17.97 5.54
C ASN A 139 7.89 -17.96 4.40
N MET A 140 8.25 -17.30 3.30
CA MET A 140 7.40 -17.02 2.16
C MET A 140 8.01 -17.59 0.88
N THR A 141 7.20 -18.07 -0.03
CA THR A 141 7.63 -18.47 -1.37
C THR A 141 7.82 -17.25 -2.28
N LEU A 142 8.59 -17.40 -3.35
CA LEU A 142 8.74 -16.34 -4.35
C LEU A 142 7.41 -15.98 -5.02
N VAL A 143 6.54 -16.97 -5.23
CA VAL A 143 5.21 -16.77 -5.84
C VAL A 143 4.33 -15.91 -4.94
N GLU A 144 4.30 -16.18 -3.64
CA GLU A 144 3.56 -15.37 -2.66
C GLU A 144 4.10 -13.93 -2.61
N TYR A 145 5.42 -13.76 -2.69
CA TYR A 145 6.02 -12.42 -2.74
C TYR A 145 5.62 -11.66 -4.02
N GLN A 146 5.68 -12.32 -5.19
CA GLN A 146 5.25 -11.72 -6.45
C GLN A 146 3.77 -11.35 -6.45
N GLN A 147 2.94 -12.14 -5.77
CA GLN A 147 1.52 -11.86 -5.62
C GLN A 147 1.27 -10.60 -4.78
N ILE A 148 2.01 -10.45 -3.66
CA ILE A 148 1.94 -9.23 -2.84
C ILE A 148 2.40 -8.01 -3.65
N LEU A 149 3.46 -8.15 -4.43
CA LEU A 149 3.95 -7.07 -5.30
C LEU A 149 2.91 -6.68 -6.36
N ALA A 150 2.24 -7.65 -6.98
CA ALA A 150 1.15 -7.39 -7.92
C ALA A 150 -0.05 -6.69 -7.24
N GLU A 151 -0.42 -7.08 -6.01
CA GLU A 151 -1.45 -6.42 -5.22
C GLU A 151 -1.08 -4.96 -4.91
N GLN A 152 0.18 -4.68 -4.58
CA GLN A 152 0.68 -3.31 -4.36
C GLN A 152 0.61 -2.46 -5.63
N ILE A 153 1.05 -3.00 -6.78
CA ILE A 153 0.94 -2.32 -8.07
C ILE A 153 -0.52 -2.01 -8.40
N LEU A 154 -1.41 -3.00 -8.23
CA LEU A 154 -2.84 -2.83 -8.47
C LEU A 154 -3.43 -1.73 -7.61
N LYS A 155 -3.10 -1.72 -6.32
CA LYS A 155 -3.54 -0.71 -5.35
C LYS A 155 -3.11 0.70 -5.79
N GLU A 156 -1.86 0.88 -6.20
CA GLU A 156 -1.37 2.17 -6.68
C GLU A 156 -2.05 2.59 -7.99
N LYS A 157 -2.29 1.67 -8.92
CA LYS A 157 -3.01 1.97 -10.17
C LYS A 157 -4.46 2.39 -9.90
N VAL A 158 -5.14 1.74 -8.97
CA VAL A 158 -6.50 2.13 -8.55
C VAL A 158 -6.47 3.50 -7.88
N LYS A 159 -5.60 3.74 -6.91
CA LYS A 159 -5.44 5.07 -6.29
C LYS A 159 -5.24 6.16 -7.34
N ASN A 160 -4.37 5.91 -8.31
CA ASN A 160 -4.10 6.86 -9.40
C ASN A 160 -5.31 7.13 -10.31
N SER A 161 -6.25 6.19 -10.37
CA SER A 161 -7.45 6.31 -11.20
C SER A 161 -8.65 6.92 -10.47
N VAL A 162 -8.66 6.88 -9.13
CA VAL A 162 -9.80 7.34 -8.32
C VAL A 162 -9.55 8.67 -7.62
N LEU A 163 -8.29 9.04 -7.37
CA LEU A 163 -7.91 10.24 -6.63
C LEU A 163 -7.24 11.26 -7.53
N VAL A 164 -7.48 12.53 -7.26
CA VAL A 164 -6.72 13.62 -7.85
C VAL A 164 -5.25 13.47 -7.49
N ARG A 165 -4.39 13.73 -8.46
CA ARG A 165 -2.94 13.83 -8.29
C ARG A 165 -2.47 15.19 -8.76
N TRP A 166 -1.51 15.75 -8.02
CA TRP A 166 -0.79 16.98 -8.34
C TRP A 166 0.62 16.63 -8.76
N HIS A 167 1.03 16.99 -9.98
CA HIS A 167 2.42 16.95 -10.38
C HIS A 167 3.06 18.28 -9.98
N LEU A 168 4.06 18.22 -9.13
CA LEU A 168 4.65 19.41 -8.49
C LEU A 168 6.14 19.52 -8.78
N ARG A 169 6.61 20.76 -8.81
CA ARG A 169 8.02 21.07 -8.64
C ARG A 169 8.21 22.14 -7.59
N HIS A 170 9.37 22.16 -6.91
CA HIS A 170 9.63 23.07 -5.81
C HIS A 170 11.01 23.70 -5.83
N ILE A 171 11.14 24.79 -5.10
CA ILE A 171 12.41 25.42 -4.71
C ILE A 171 12.41 25.48 -3.19
N LEU A 172 13.31 24.75 -2.55
CA LEU A 172 13.49 24.74 -1.10
C LEU A 172 14.60 25.73 -0.73
N THR A 173 14.33 26.65 0.19
CA THR A 173 15.33 27.58 0.72
C THR A 173 15.34 27.55 2.24
N LEU A 174 16.46 27.97 2.86
CA LEU A 174 16.55 27.98 4.32
C LEU A 174 15.88 29.22 4.94
N ASP A 175 15.76 30.31 4.20
CA ASP A 175 15.22 31.56 4.68
C ASP A 175 14.16 32.16 3.73
N LEU A 176 13.30 33.00 4.29
CA LEU A 176 12.19 33.61 3.57
C LEU A 176 12.66 34.62 2.49
N ALA A 177 13.79 35.28 2.70
CA ALA A 177 14.29 36.27 1.74
C ALA A 177 14.72 35.63 0.43
N SER A 178 15.45 34.50 0.52
CA SER A 178 15.82 33.64 -0.61
C SER A 178 14.61 33.07 -1.32
N ALA A 179 13.59 32.64 -0.57
CA ALA A 179 12.34 32.12 -1.16
C ALA A 179 11.57 33.20 -1.93
N ASN A 180 11.50 34.42 -1.39
CA ASN A 180 10.84 35.53 -2.05
C ASN A 180 11.61 35.96 -3.32
N GLU A 181 12.94 35.96 -3.28
CA GLU A 181 13.76 36.29 -4.46
C GLU A 181 13.60 35.20 -5.54
N ALA A 182 13.64 33.95 -5.18
CA ALA A 182 13.39 32.84 -6.11
C ALA A 182 11.98 32.95 -6.77
N LYS A 183 10.94 33.19 -5.97
CA LYS A 183 9.58 33.42 -6.49
C LYS A 183 9.55 34.64 -7.43
N LYS A 184 10.17 35.75 -7.07
CA LYS A 184 10.22 36.95 -7.88
C LYS A 184 10.89 36.71 -9.23
N GLN A 185 11.98 35.96 -9.27
CA GLN A 185 12.66 35.60 -10.51
C GLN A 185 11.81 34.73 -11.42
N VAL A 186 11.14 33.70 -10.87
CA VAL A 186 10.22 32.88 -11.65
C VAL A 186 9.00 33.67 -12.15
N ALA A 187 8.40 34.50 -11.28
CA ALA A 187 7.28 35.36 -11.66
C ALA A 187 7.69 36.43 -12.69
N GLY A 188 8.97 36.83 -12.72
CA GLY A 188 9.57 37.72 -13.71
C GLY A 188 9.93 37.04 -15.05
N GLY A 189 9.58 35.75 -15.21
CA GLY A 189 9.74 35.01 -16.46
C GLY A 189 11.02 34.20 -16.59
N LYS A 190 11.87 34.11 -15.53
CA LYS A 190 12.98 33.16 -15.54
C LYS A 190 12.46 31.74 -15.48
N ASP A 191 13.17 30.84 -16.15
CA ASP A 191 12.84 29.41 -16.10
C ASP A 191 12.94 28.90 -14.67
N PHE A 192 11.91 28.16 -14.25
CA PHE A 192 11.82 27.63 -12.89
C PHE A 192 12.98 26.67 -12.58
N ALA A 193 13.41 25.86 -13.57
CA ALA A 193 14.50 24.91 -13.37
C ALA A 193 15.85 25.62 -13.16
N GLU A 194 16.09 26.70 -13.86
CA GLU A 194 17.31 27.55 -13.63
C GLU A 194 17.31 28.21 -12.24
N VAL A 195 16.13 28.68 -11.81
CA VAL A 195 15.98 29.24 -10.47
C VAL A 195 16.11 28.20 -9.40
N ALA A 196 15.52 27.02 -9.61
CA ALA A 196 15.65 25.86 -8.71
C ALA A 196 17.12 25.45 -8.56
N LYS A 197 17.86 25.36 -9.66
CA LYS A 197 19.30 25.05 -9.65
C LYS A 197 20.11 26.05 -8.86
N THR A 198 19.69 27.33 -8.87
CA THR A 198 20.42 28.43 -8.21
C THR A 198 20.10 28.56 -6.72
N PHE A 199 18.82 28.37 -6.35
CA PHE A 199 18.34 28.69 -5.00
C PHE A 199 17.98 27.47 -4.17
N SER A 200 17.64 26.33 -4.80
CA SER A 200 17.11 25.19 -4.05
C SER A 200 18.21 24.47 -3.25
N GLN A 201 17.91 24.24 -1.99
CA GLN A 201 18.73 23.44 -1.06
C GLN A 201 18.40 21.95 -1.11
N ASP A 202 17.37 21.55 -1.89
CA ASP A 202 17.09 20.12 -2.13
C ASP A 202 18.02 19.57 -3.22
N ALA A 203 19.15 19.02 -2.80
CA ALA A 203 20.15 18.46 -3.70
C ALA A 203 19.62 17.33 -4.61
N LYS A 204 18.50 16.68 -4.25
CA LYS A 204 17.92 15.61 -5.04
C LYS A 204 17.20 16.13 -6.29
N THR A 205 16.57 17.29 -6.19
CA THR A 205 15.70 17.82 -7.23
C THR A 205 16.20 19.12 -7.86
N ALA A 206 17.08 19.87 -7.20
CA ALA A 206 17.59 21.15 -7.70
C ALA A 206 18.12 21.06 -9.15
N ASN A 207 18.90 20.03 -9.47
CA ASN A 207 19.50 19.83 -10.79
C ASN A 207 18.53 19.23 -11.83
N THR A 208 17.37 18.76 -11.40
CA THR A 208 16.31 18.23 -12.26
C THR A 208 15.09 19.15 -12.35
N GLY A 209 15.32 20.46 -12.17
CA GLY A 209 14.27 21.47 -12.28
C GLY A 209 13.34 21.58 -11.09
N GLY A 210 13.71 20.99 -9.95
CA GLY A 210 12.88 20.97 -8.74
C GLY A 210 11.72 19.96 -8.78
N ASP A 211 11.68 19.07 -9.74
CA ASP A 211 10.58 18.10 -9.91
C ASP A 211 10.53 17.12 -8.73
N ILE A 212 9.41 17.12 -7.99
CA ILE A 212 9.11 16.22 -6.87
C ILE A 212 8.02 15.18 -7.20
N GLY A 213 7.63 15.09 -8.47
CA GLY A 213 6.70 14.09 -8.97
C GLY A 213 5.24 14.31 -8.58
N PHE A 214 4.48 13.22 -8.58
CA PHE A 214 3.04 13.23 -8.29
C PHE A 214 2.74 12.98 -6.82
N TRP A 215 1.81 13.79 -6.29
CA TRP A 215 1.32 13.75 -4.92
C TRP A 215 -0.20 13.69 -4.87
N ARG A 216 -0.75 13.01 -3.87
CA ARG A 216 -2.18 12.97 -3.59
C ARG A 216 -2.49 13.69 -2.29
N LYS A 217 -3.74 14.05 -2.11
CA LYS A 217 -4.22 14.63 -0.85
C LYS A 217 -3.94 13.71 0.34
N GLY A 218 -3.40 14.25 1.40
CA GLY A 218 -2.92 13.55 2.58
C GLY A 218 -1.43 13.18 2.54
N GLU A 219 -0.83 13.05 1.35
CA GLU A 219 0.57 12.66 1.21
C GLU A 219 1.54 13.81 1.52
N LEU A 220 1.28 15.00 0.98
CA LEU A 220 2.11 16.19 1.27
C LEU A 220 2.03 16.58 2.74
N ALA A 221 0.81 16.55 3.31
CA ALA A 221 0.59 16.85 4.71
C ALA A 221 1.35 15.89 5.63
N ALA A 222 1.34 14.59 5.30
CA ALA A 222 2.00 13.56 6.12
C ALA A 222 3.54 13.55 5.98
N GLN A 223 4.06 13.84 4.78
CA GLN A 223 5.50 13.69 4.49
C GLN A 223 6.28 14.98 4.58
N ILE A 224 5.64 16.15 4.34
CA ILE A 224 6.32 17.45 4.31
C ILE A 224 5.72 18.39 5.35
N ALA A 225 4.50 18.92 5.11
CA ALA A 225 3.80 19.78 6.05
C ALA A 225 2.33 19.95 5.65
N PRO A 226 1.39 20.01 6.61
CA PRO A 226 -0.04 20.27 6.33
C PRO A 226 -0.26 21.57 5.56
N GLY A 227 0.40 22.65 5.94
CA GLY A 227 0.28 23.96 5.29
C GLY A 227 0.74 23.98 3.82
N LEU A 228 1.66 23.09 3.44
CA LEU A 228 2.07 22.93 2.03
C LEU A 228 0.91 22.35 1.20
N GLU A 229 0.25 21.33 1.70
CA GLU A 229 -0.89 20.71 1.02
C GLU A 229 -2.06 21.67 0.85
N GLU A 230 -2.38 22.45 1.89
CA GLU A 230 -3.45 23.44 1.85
C GLU A 230 -3.21 24.52 0.78
N GLU A 231 -1.97 24.96 0.62
CA GLU A 231 -1.61 25.94 -0.41
C GLU A 231 -1.61 25.34 -1.82
N VAL A 232 -1.06 24.12 -1.98
CA VAL A 232 -1.07 23.40 -3.26
C VAL A 232 -2.49 23.15 -3.76
N ALA A 233 -3.42 22.81 -2.86
CA ALA A 233 -4.82 22.56 -3.22
C ALA A 233 -5.53 23.78 -3.86
N LYS A 234 -5.05 25.00 -3.56
CA LYS A 234 -5.58 26.28 -4.09
C LYS A 234 -4.98 26.66 -5.45
N LEU A 235 -3.84 26.02 -5.85
CA LEU A 235 -3.17 26.37 -7.09
C LEU A 235 -3.93 25.89 -8.32
N THR A 236 -3.88 26.69 -9.37
CA THR A 236 -4.23 26.27 -10.74
C THR A 236 -2.98 25.80 -11.48
N VAL A 237 -3.16 25.02 -12.55
CA VAL A 237 -2.04 24.51 -13.35
C VAL A 237 -1.16 25.67 -13.84
N ASN A 238 0.14 25.50 -13.71
CA ASN A 238 1.22 26.47 -13.95
C ASN A 238 1.32 27.61 -12.93
N GLN A 239 0.44 27.70 -11.95
CA GLN A 239 0.53 28.68 -10.88
C GLN A 239 1.66 28.36 -9.90
N ILE A 240 2.30 29.41 -9.38
CA ILE A 240 3.37 29.37 -8.38
C ILE A 240 2.81 29.81 -7.03
N SER A 241 3.15 29.11 -5.97
CA SER A 241 2.76 29.50 -4.60
C SER A 241 3.50 30.75 -4.09
N ASN A 242 2.99 31.30 -3.00
CA ASN A 242 3.84 32.08 -2.10
C ASN A 242 4.85 31.15 -1.40
N PRO A 243 5.95 31.71 -0.82
CA PRO A 243 6.80 30.94 0.05
C PRO A 243 6.01 30.33 1.22
N ILE A 244 6.11 29.02 1.41
CA ILE A 244 5.41 28.26 2.43
C ILE A 244 6.45 27.76 3.44
N GLN A 245 6.25 28.07 4.72
CA GLN A 245 7.13 27.59 5.78
C GLN A 245 6.85 26.11 6.08
N THR A 246 7.91 25.30 6.11
CA THR A 246 7.87 23.88 6.46
C THR A 246 8.97 23.55 7.46
N GLN A 247 8.98 22.32 7.98
CA GLN A 247 10.07 21.85 8.84
C GLN A 247 11.46 21.82 8.15
N PHE A 248 11.49 21.82 6.81
CA PHE A 248 12.73 21.81 6.02
C PHE A 248 13.22 23.20 5.61
N GLY A 249 12.43 24.24 5.86
CA GLY A 249 12.67 25.61 5.39
C GLY A 249 11.46 26.16 4.64
N TYR A 250 11.71 27.12 3.73
CA TYR A 250 10.67 27.76 2.92
C TYR A 250 10.62 27.12 1.53
N GLN A 251 9.43 26.78 1.08
CA GLN A 251 9.21 26.17 -0.23
C GLN A 251 8.37 27.08 -1.12
N VAL A 252 8.83 27.26 -2.36
CA VAL A 252 8.05 27.82 -3.46
C VAL A 252 7.69 26.68 -4.38
N VAL A 253 6.39 26.42 -4.58
CA VAL A 253 5.90 25.27 -5.33
C VAL A 253 5.18 25.75 -6.59
N GLN A 254 5.32 24.99 -7.67
CA GLN A 254 4.50 25.14 -8.87
C GLN A 254 3.72 23.87 -9.16
N LEU A 255 2.44 24.02 -9.45
CA LEU A 255 1.58 22.95 -9.94
C LEU A 255 1.75 22.79 -11.45
N LEU A 256 2.34 21.69 -11.90
CA LEU A 256 2.57 21.37 -13.31
C LEU A 256 1.36 20.72 -13.97
N GLU A 257 0.71 19.80 -13.27
CA GLU A 257 -0.43 19.02 -13.76
C GLU A 257 -1.37 18.68 -12.59
N LYS A 258 -2.66 18.66 -12.87
CA LYS A 258 -3.70 18.15 -11.97
C LYS A 258 -4.53 17.12 -12.72
N SER A 259 -4.51 15.86 -12.26
CA SER A 259 -5.32 14.81 -12.87
C SER A 259 -6.78 14.89 -12.44
N ASP A 260 -7.65 14.25 -13.22
CA ASP A 260 -9.03 14.00 -12.79
C ASP A 260 -9.06 13.00 -11.62
N GLY A 261 -10.15 13.06 -10.82
CA GLY A 261 -10.37 12.15 -9.69
C GLY A 261 -11.10 12.84 -8.54
N ALA A 262 -11.30 12.09 -7.46
CA ALA A 262 -11.89 12.62 -6.24
C ALA A 262 -10.84 13.44 -5.46
N ASP A 263 -11.20 14.67 -5.07
CA ASP A 263 -10.35 15.55 -4.27
C ASP A 263 -10.49 15.20 -2.77
N GLN A 264 -10.00 14.03 -2.41
CA GLN A 264 -10.03 13.52 -1.04
C GLN A 264 -8.81 12.63 -0.77
N SER A 265 -8.53 12.35 0.52
CA SER A 265 -7.49 11.41 0.91
C SER A 265 -7.84 9.97 0.50
N TYR A 266 -6.83 9.12 0.38
CA TYR A 266 -7.08 7.69 0.16
C TYR A 266 -7.88 7.06 1.31
N GLU A 267 -7.63 7.48 2.53
CA GLU A 267 -8.34 6.98 3.71
C GLU A 267 -9.84 7.29 3.66
N ASP A 268 -10.19 8.51 3.27
CA ASP A 268 -11.60 8.92 3.15
C ASP A 268 -12.28 8.21 1.98
N TRP A 269 -11.60 8.11 0.84
CA TRP A 269 -12.08 7.32 -0.29
C TRP A 269 -12.32 5.85 0.11
N TYR A 270 -11.39 5.24 0.85
CA TYR A 270 -11.53 3.86 1.29
C TYR A 270 -12.68 3.68 2.28
N LYS A 271 -12.85 4.59 3.24
CA LYS A 271 -14.00 4.60 4.15
C LYS A 271 -15.31 4.64 3.37
N GLU A 272 -15.43 5.53 2.39
CA GLU A 272 -16.59 5.63 1.52
C GLU A 272 -16.79 4.33 0.70
N ALA A 273 -15.73 3.80 0.09
CA ALA A 273 -15.79 2.56 -0.66
C ALA A 273 -16.27 1.39 0.22
N LEU A 274 -15.75 1.29 1.45
CA LEU A 274 -16.13 0.24 2.41
C LEU A 274 -17.64 0.26 2.71
N THR A 275 -18.30 1.44 2.77
CA THR A 275 -19.75 1.53 3.00
C THR A 275 -20.58 1.01 1.84
N LYS A 276 -20.03 0.95 0.64
CA LYS A 276 -20.71 0.47 -0.58
C LYS A 276 -20.67 -1.04 -0.73
N HIS A 277 -19.89 -1.74 0.11
CA HIS A 277 -19.71 -3.19 0.06
C HIS A 277 -20.24 -3.89 1.31
N LYS A 278 -20.83 -5.08 1.12
CA LYS A 278 -21.27 -5.95 2.22
C LYS A 278 -20.09 -6.78 2.71
N VAL A 279 -19.54 -6.43 3.87
CA VAL A 279 -18.39 -7.13 4.47
C VAL A 279 -18.83 -8.04 5.60
N LYS A 280 -18.48 -9.33 5.52
CA LYS A 280 -18.66 -10.31 6.60
C LYS A 280 -17.31 -10.90 7.00
N ARG A 281 -17.00 -10.86 8.29
CA ARG A 281 -15.78 -11.40 8.88
C ARG A 281 -16.09 -12.73 9.54
N TYR A 282 -15.30 -13.76 9.26
CA TYR A 282 -15.50 -15.11 9.81
C TYR A 282 -14.41 -15.45 10.83
N ILE A 283 -13.19 -15.00 10.64
CA ILE A 283 -12.11 -15.19 11.60
C ILE A 283 -12.28 -14.17 12.74
N GLY A 284 -12.25 -14.67 13.99
CA GLY A 284 -12.23 -13.83 15.18
C GLY A 284 -10.90 -13.08 15.33
N ILE A 285 -10.98 -11.83 15.73
CA ILE A 285 -9.84 -10.94 15.96
C ILE A 285 -9.47 -10.95 17.44
#